data_2380c3193fde8cd194b7b525874eb537
#
_entry.id   2380c3193fde8cd194b7b525874eb537
#
_cell.length_a   1.000
_cell.length_b   1.000
_cell.length_c   1.000
_cell.angle_alpha   90.00
_cell.angle_beta   90.00
_cell.angle_gamma   90.00
#
_symmetry.space_group_name_H-M   'P 1'
#
loop_
_entity.id
_entity.type
_entity.pdbx_description
1 polymer ?
#
loop_
_entity_poly.entity_id
_entity_poly.type
_entity_poly.pdbx_seq_one_letter_code
_entity_poly.pdbx_strand_id
1 'polypeptide(L)'
;ETMKPYHVTGDALSVFKEGISREWVMTNGIGGYAGSSVIGAHTRKHHGYLIASLHPPVERYVILSKVTERFTSGGAVFDFETSQRGENYKEGGFRSECVEGQKYLKDFAYDGLVHFSYQAGDCSVEKTLCFEHGKNTIAVSYEITNNGADAVFYFTPLFNYRAHHDGSSVSDLKFETRHIRHHMYLTPEKNKEIKIRLIATDGEVVEREQRFDENMQLQTEINVEADCIDNNFTPYEVKYTVPAGKKRKIALICTIEASYNRNVEETIENEYRRLN
;
A
#
# COMPACT_ATOMS: atom_id res chain seq x y z
N GLU A 1 -14.72 12.32 -23.57
CA GLU A 1 -14.23 13.36 -22.64
C GLU A 1 -13.23 12.71 -21.69
N THR A 2 -11.98 13.18 -21.71
CA THR A 2 -10.96 12.75 -20.74
C THR A 2 -11.43 13.10 -19.33
N MET A 3 -11.37 12.13 -18.43
CA MET A 3 -11.75 12.33 -17.03
C MET A 3 -10.85 13.44 -16.42
N LYS A 4 -11.47 14.49 -15.88
CA LYS A 4 -10.72 15.51 -15.15
C LYS A 4 -10.24 14.93 -13.83
N PRO A 5 -8.94 15.07 -13.48
CA PRO A 5 -8.45 14.61 -12.20
C PRO A 5 -9.17 15.27 -11.02
N TYR A 6 -9.54 14.46 -10.04
CA TYR A 6 -9.99 14.96 -8.74
C TYR A 6 -8.77 15.12 -7.83
N HIS A 7 -8.61 16.30 -7.25
CA HIS A 7 -7.49 16.61 -6.36
C HIS A 7 -7.95 16.90 -4.93
N VAL A 8 -7.14 16.49 -3.98
CA VAL A 8 -7.24 16.86 -2.56
C VAL A 8 -5.92 17.46 -2.13
N THR A 9 -5.95 18.62 -1.52
CA THR A 9 -4.78 19.39 -1.07
C THR A 9 -5.06 20.09 0.26
N GLY A 10 -4.04 20.72 0.85
CA GLY A 10 -4.15 21.53 2.05
C GLY A 10 -4.56 20.75 3.30
N ASP A 11 -5.43 21.33 4.12
CA ASP A 11 -5.83 20.74 5.42
C ASP A 11 -6.51 19.37 5.29
N ALA A 12 -7.17 19.13 4.16
CA ALA A 12 -7.77 17.83 3.86
C ALA A 12 -6.72 16.69 3.75
N LEU A 13 -5.45 17.01 3.59
CA LEU A 13 -4.33 16.05 3.65
C LEU A 13 -3.50 16.20 4.92
N SER A 14 -3.18 17.43 5.33
CA SER A 14 -2.25 17.69 6.44
C SER A 14 -2.85 17.37 7.80
N VAL A 15 -4.17 17.52 7.96
CA VAL A 15 -4.89 17.19 9.18
C VAL A 15 -5.38 15.76 9.13
N PHE A 16 -4.86 14.89 9.98
CA PHE A 16 -5.15 13.45 9.96
C PHE A 16 -6.66 13.14 9.95
N LYS A 17 -7.42 13.75 10.86
CA LYS A 17 -8.86 13.54 10.98
C LYS A 17 -9.64 13.96 9.71
N GLU A 18 -9.19 15.01 9.04
CA GLU A 18 -9.80 15.46 7.80
C GLU A 18 -9.45 14.51 6.63
N GLY A 19 -8.20 14.07 6.57
CA GLY A 19 -7.73 13.16 5.53
C GLY A 19 -8.40 11.79 5.57
N ILE A 20 -8.62 11.22 6.74
CA ILE A 20 -9.28 9.92 6.88
C ILE A 20 -10.78 9.97 6.57
N SER A 21 -11.38 11.15 6.51
CA SER A 21 -12.81 11.31 6.16
C SER A 21 -13.09 11.16 4.65
N ARG A 22 -12.06 11.14 3.82
CA ARG A 22 -12.14 11.00 2.36
C ARG A 22 -11.53 9.69 1.93
N GLU A 23 -12.25 8.93 1.13
CA GLU A 23 -11.86 7.60 0.68
C GLU A 23 -11.84 7.52 -0.85
N TRP A 24 -11.07 6.59 -1.35
CA TRP A 24 -11.03 6.23 -2.76
C TRP A 24 -11.20 4.73 -2.94
N VAL A 25 -11.64 4.31 -4.11
CA VAL A 25 -11.76 2.91 -4.50
C VAL A 25 -11.45 2.74 -5.98
N MET A 26 -10.74 1.67 -6.30
CA MET A 26 -10.55 1.16 -7.67
C MET A 26 -11.06 -0.28 -7.73
N THR A 27 -11.61 -0.69 -8.86
CA THR A 27 -12.10 -2.04 -9.09
C THR A 27 -11.42 -2.67 -10.30
N ASN A 28 -11.34 -4.00 -10.34
CA ASN A 28 -10.74 -4.73 -11.45
C ASN A 28 -11.75 -5.37 -12.41
N GLY A 29 -13.05 -5.16 -12.19
CA GLY A 29 -14.11 -5.70 -13.05
C GLY A 29 -14.48 -7.17 -12.82
N ILE A 30 -13.77 -7.89 -11.96
CA ILE A 30 -14.02 -9.31 -11.63
C ILE A 30 -14.32 -9.54 -10.15
N GLY A 31 -14.65 -8.49 -9.43
CA GLY A 31 -15.02 -8.53 -8.01
C GLY A 31 -13.90 -8.13 -7.04
N GLY A 32 -12.67 -8.00 -7.49
CA GLY A 32 -11.56 -7.45 -6.71
C GLY A 32 -11.62 -5.93 -6.64
N TYR A 33 -11.01 -5.36 -5.61
CA TYR A 33 -10.93 -3.91 -5.43
C TYR A 33 -9.71 -3.49 -4.62
N ALA A 34 -9.41 -2.20 -4.69
CA ALA A 34 -8.45 -1.51 -3.84
C ALA A 34 -9.11 -0.26 -3.27
N GLY A 35 -8.80 0.08 -2.05
CA GLY A 35 -9.35 1.27 -1.41
C GLY A 35 -8.59 1.65 -0.15
N SER A 36 -8.61 2.93 0.16
CA SER A 36 -8.06 3.51 1.38
C SER A 36 -8.57 4.95 1.57
N SER A 37 -8.04 5.63 2.57
CA SER A 37 -8.21 7.08 2.67
C SER A 37 -7.25 7.82 1.74
N VAL A 38 -7.55 9.08 1.45
CA VAL A 38 -6.72 9.94 0.59
C VAL A 38 -5.34 10.26 1.19
N ILE A 39 -5.13 10.00 2.47
CA ILE A 39 -3.82 10.12 3.13
C ILE A 39 -3.09 8.78 3.27
N GLY A 40 -3.69 7.68 2.79
CA GLY A 40 -3.10 6.35 2.87
C GLY A 40 -3.30 5.61 4.19
N ALA A 41 -3.97 6.20 5.17
CA ALA A 41 -4.35 5.51 6.40
C ALA A 41 -5.56 4.61 6.14
N HIS A 42 -5.45 3.33 6.50
CA HIS A 42 -6.59 2.42 6.46
C HIS A 42 -7.50 2.66 7.66
N THR A 43 -8.79 2.79 7.41
CA THR A 43 -9.81 3.05 8.43
C THR A 43 -10.90 1.99 8.49
N ARG A 44 -10.88 1.04 7.54
CA ARG A 44 -11.87 -0.04 7.40
C ARG A 44 -11.18 -1.39 7.18
N LYS A 45 -11.82 -2.46 7.59
CA LYS A 45 -11.42 -3.83 7.20
C LYS A 45 -11.37 -4.02 5.69
N HIS A 46 -12.23 -3.29 4.96
CA HIS A 46 -12.31 -3.28 3.50
C HIS A 46 -11.27 -2.38 2.82
N HIS A 47 -10.33 -1.80 3.54
CA HIS A 47 -9.21 -1.09 2.94
C HIS A 47 -8.06 -2.06 2.63
N GLY A 48 -7.49 -1.91 1.47
CA GLY A 48 -6.37 -2.70 0.97
C GLY A 48 -5.94 -2.29 -0.42
N TYR A 49 -4.72 -2.65 -0.81
CA TYR A 49 -4.21 -2.40 -2.16
C TYR A 49 -4.54 -3.54 -3.12
N LEU A 50 -4.56 -4.77 -2.63
CA LEU A 50 -5.02 -5.93 -3.38
C LEU A 50 -6.00 -6.72 -2.52
N ILE A 51 -7.28 -6.47 -2.74
CA ILE A 51 -8.37 -7.28 -2.23
C ILE A 51 -8.86 -8.09 -3.41
N ALA A 52 -8.37 -9.34 -3.48
CA ALA A 52 -8.60 -10.22 -4.60
C ALA A 52 -9.92 -10.95 -4.47
N SER A 53 -10.58 -11.19 -5.59
CA SER A 53 -11.69 -12.15 -5.67
C SER A 53 -11.13 -13.54 -5.99
N LEU A 54 -11.13 -14.44 -5.03
CA LEU A 54 -10.54 -15.78 -5.21
C LEU A 54 -11.37 -16.67 -6.13
N HIS A 55 -12.69 -16.48 -6.10
CA HIS A 55 -13.66 -17.10 -7.02
C HIS A 55 -14.54 -16.00 -7.61
N PRO A 56 -14.09 -15.33 -8.68
CA PRO A 56 -14.82 -14.20 -9.25
C PRO A 56 -16.31 -14.48 -9.49
N PRO A 57 -17.21 -13.60 -9.03
CA PRO A 57 -16.98 -12.29 -8.38
C PRO A 57 -17.00 -12.32 -6.85
N VAL A 58 -16.82 -13.46 -6.23
CA VAL A 58 -16.99 -13.68 -4.78
C VAL A 58 -15.68 -14.08 -4.09
N GLU A 59 -15.75 -14.31 -2.76
CA GLU A 59 -14.60 -14.67 -1.91
C GLU A 59 -13.47 -13.64 -1.98
N ARG A 60 -13.74 -12.45 -1.44
CA ARG A 60 -12.78 -11.35 -1.42
C ARG A 60 -11.87 -11.47 -0.21
N TYR A 61 -10.57 -11.53 -0.50
CA TYR A 61 -9.51 -11.65 0.50
C TYR A 61 -8.49 -10.53 0.35
N VAL A 62 -8.09 -9.94 1.47
CA VAL A 62 -6.98 -8.99 1.53
C VAL A 62 -5.69 -9.77 1.38
N ILE A 63 -4.96 -9.51 0.32
CA ILE A 63 -3.67 -10.13 -0.03
C ILE A 63 -2.52 -9.16 0.25
N LEU A 64 -2.64 -7.93 -0.21
CA LEU A 64 -1.72 -6.83 0.07
C LEU A 64 -2.52 -5.71 0.72
N SER A 65 -2.26 -5.48 2.00
CA SER A 65 -2.92 -4.41 2.74
C SER A 65 -2.48 -3.05 2.20
N LYS A 66 -1.21 -2.79 2.20
CA LYS A 66 -0.59 -1.63 1.56
C LYS A 66 0.92 -1.81 1.38
N VAL A 67 1.55 -0.82 0.80
CA VAL A 67 2.99 -0.68 0.75
C VAL A 67 3.34 0.63 1.44
N THR A 68 4.21 0.57 2.43
CA THR A 68 4.70 1.73 3.15
C THR A 68 6.08 2.13 2.64
N GLU A 69 6.42 3.40 2.74
CA GLU A 69 7.66 3.95 2.22
C GLU A 69 8.38 4.77 3.26
N ARG A 70 9.69 4.74 3.23
CA ARG A 70 10.56 5.66 3.96
C ARG A 70 11.74 6.06 3.10
N PHE A 71 12.27 7.22 3.41
CA PHE A 71 13.34 7.85 2.65
C PHE A 71 14.38 8.39 3.62
N THR A 72 15.67 8.12 3.36
CA THR A 72 16.75 8.66 4.18
C THR A 72 17.67 9.51 3.32
N SER A 73 17.99 10.70 3.78
CA SER A 73 18.90 11.62 3.09
C SER A 73 19.60 12.54 4.10
N GLY A 74 20.91 12.68 3.99
CA GLY A 74 21.68 13.59 4.83
C GLY A 74 21.55 13.31 6.35
N GLY A 75 21.34 12.06 6.74
CA GLY A 75 21.13 11.67 8.15
C GLY A 75 19.70 11.86 8.66
N ALA A 76 18.81 12.44 7.85
CA ALA A 76 17.38 12.55 8.17
C ALA A 76 16.59 11.35 7.65
N VAL A 77 15.55 10.97 8.40
CA VAL A 77 14.61 9.90 8.03
C VAL A 77 13.24 10.53 7.81
N PHE A 78 12.65 10.27 6.64
CA PHE A 78 11.30 10.67 6.29
C PHE A 78 10.45 9.42 6.11
N ASP A 79 9.52 9.18 7.05
CA ASP A 79 8.62 8.04 7.02
C ASP A 79 7.25 8.50 6.51
N PHE A 80 6.79 7.91 5.41
CA PHE A 80 5.49 8.25 4.80
C PHE A 80 4.35 7.40 5.37
N GLU A 81 4.66 6.48 6.28
CA GLU A 81 3.61 5.69 6.94
C GLU A 81 2.58 6.61 7.59
N THR A 82 1.32 6.36 7.26
CA THR A 82 0.18 7.09 7.80
C THR A 82 -0.83 6.07 8.29
N SER A 83 -1.07 6.07 9.58
CA SER A 83 -1.98 5.11 10.22
C SER A 83 -2.35 5.57 11.63
N GLN A 84 -3.40 4.97 12.15
CA GLN A 84 -3.71 5.01 13.56
C GLN A 84 -3.26 3.69 14.18
N ARG A 85 -2.60 3.77 15.33
CA ARG A 85 -2.11 2.60 16.09
C ARG A 85 -2.75 2.59 17.45
N GLY A 86 -3.06 1.41 17.96
CA GLY A 86 -3.65 1.30 19.27
C GLY A 86 -4.05 -0.12 19.62
N GLU A 87 -4.64 -0.27 20.79
CA GLU A 87 -5.11 -1.53 21.33
C GLU A 87 -6.58 -1.45 21.67
N ASN A 88 -7.29 -2.58 21.58
CA ASN A 88 -8.62 -2.72 22.12
C ASN A 88 -8.54 -2.75 23.65
N TYR A 89 -9.07 -1.74 24.32
CA TYR A 89 -9.12 -1.69 25.77
C TYR A 89 -10.50 -2.15 26.24
N LYS A 90 -10.54 -3.25 27.01
CA LYS A 90 -11.79 -3.79 27.57
C LYS A 90 -12.37 -2.93 28.69
N GLU A 91 -11.53 -2.15 29.37
CA GLU A 91 -11.93 -1.28 30.47
C GLU A 91 -11.32 0.11 30.30
N GLY A 92 -12.10 1.09 29.87
CA GLY A 92 -11.67 2.50 29.82
C GLY A 92 -11.42 3.09 28.44
N GLY A 93 -11.82 2.43 27.34
CA GLY A 93 -11.76 2.97 26.00
C GLY A 93 -10.55 2.50 25.18
N PHE A 94 -10.43 3.06 23.98
CA PHE A 94 -9.34 2.74 23.05
C PHE A 94 -8.14 3.67 23.32
N ARG A 95 -6.95 3.12 23.38
CA ARG A 95 -5.73 3.91 23.21
C ARG A 95 -5.43 4.02 21.73
N SER A 96 -5.18 5.24 21.28
CA SER A 96 -4.88 5.53 19.87
C SER A 96 -3.72 6.51 19.78
N GLU A 97 -2.84 6.25 18.84
CA GLU A 97 -1.76 7.12 18.43
C GLU A 97 -1.75 7.23 16.90
N CYS A 98 -1.62 8.44 16.38
CA CYS A 98 -1.52 8.67 14.94
C CYS A 98 -0.06 8.65 14.52
N VAL A 99 0.24 7.88 13.48
CA VAL A 99 1.48 7.95 12.72
C VAL A 99 1.22 8.86 11.53
N GLU A 100 1.90 10.00 11.49
CA GLU A 100 1.50 11.14 10.67
C GLU A 100 2.44 11.40 9.48
N GLY A 101 2.66 10.37 8.65
CA GLY A 101 3.41 10.50 7.39
C GLY A 101 2.75 11.41 6.37
N GLN A 102 1.44 11.69 6.50
CA GLN A 102 0.71 12.61 5.62
C GLN A 102 1.24 14.04 5.67
N LYS A 103 2.02 14.40 6.67
CA LYS A 103 2.68 15.73 6.72
C LYS A 103 3.59 15.97 5.51
N TYR A 104 4.08 14.92 4.87
CA TYR A 104 4.87 15.00 3.64
C TYR A 104 4.03 14.95 2.37
N LEU A 105 2.74 14.61 2.49
CA LEU A 105 1.82 14.52 1.36
C LEU A 105 1.33 15.91 0.94
N LYS A 106 1.52 16.26 -0.33
CA LYS A 106 1.18 17.58 -0.88
C LYS A 106 -0.03 17.58 -1.79
N ASP A 107 -0.27 16.45 -2.47
CA ASP A 107 -1.40 16.27 -3.37
C ASP A 107 -1.83 14.82 -3.37
N PHE A 108 -3.13 14.60 -3.40
CA PHE A 108 -3.77 13.35 -3.78
C PHE A 108 -4.58 13.59 -5.03
N ALA A 109 -4.43 12.73 -6.03
CA ALA A 109 -5.21 12.83 -7.26
C ALA A 109 -5.85 11.51 -7.63
N TYR A 110 -7.02 11.59 -8.23
CA TYR A 110 -7.73 10.48 -8.82
C TYR A 110 -8.18 10.82 -10.24
N ASP A 111 -7.71 10.07 -11.21
CA ASP A 111 -8.05 10.19 -12.63
C ASP A 111 -8.44 8.84 -13.26
N GLY A 112 -8.96 7.95 -12.41
CA GLY A 112 -9.13 6.53 -12.69
C GLY A 112 -8.01 5.68 -12.10
N LEU A 113 -6.85 6.27 -11.92
CA LEU A 113 -5.76 5.76 -11.10
C LEU A 113 -5.61 6.63 -9.84
N VAL A 114 -4.87 6.15 -8.86
CA VAL A 114 -4.62 6.86 -7.60
C VAL A 114 -3.19 7.37 -7.56
N HIS A 115 -3.02 8.63 -7.22
CA HIS A 115 -1.72 9.31 -7.18
C HIS A 115 -1.51 10.02 -5.84
N PHE A 116 -0.35 9.78 -5.25
CA PHE A 116 0.11 10.49 -4.05
C PHE A 116 1.40 11.24 -4.38
N SER A 117 1.43 12.53 -4.10
CA SER A 117 2.60 13.38 -4.30
C SER A 117 3.19 13.79 -2.97
N TYR A 118 4.39 13.30 -2.68
CA TYR A 118 5.11 13.59 -1.44
C TYR A 118 6.27 14.54 -1.68
N GLN A 119 6.51 15.42 -0.71
CA GLN A 119 7.71 16.25 -0.63
C GLN A 119 8.36 16.04 0.73
N ALA A 120 9.59 15.57 0.75
CA ALA A 120 10.37 15.32 1.95
C ALA A 120 11.76 15.95 1.80
N GLY A 121 11.99 17.08 2.49
CA GLY A 121 13.20 17.87 2.29
C GLY A 121 13.35 18.29 0.82
N ASP A 122 14.50 18.00 0.24
CA ASP A 122 14.81 18.31 -1.17
C ASP A 122 14.40 17.19 -2.16
N CYS A 123 13.61 16.23 -1.68
CA CYS A 123 13.18 15.09 -2.48
C CYS A 123 11.68 15.10 -2.69
N SER A 124 11.26 14.72 -3.90
CA SER A 124 9.85 14.45 -4.21
C SER A 124 9.65 13.00 -4.63
N VAL A 125 8.50 12.44 -4.25
CA VAL A 125 8.09 11.09 -4.61
C VAL A 125 6.66 11.12 -5.13
N GLU A 126 6.50 10.70 -6.39
CA GLU A 126 5.18 10.49 -7.01
C GLU A 126 4.86 9.01 -6.99
N LYS A 127 3.83 8.63 -6.23
CA LYS A 127 3.35 7.25 -6.10
C LYS A 127 2.05 7.09 -6.87
N THR A 128 2.00 6.11 -7.77
CA THR A 128 0.80 5.79 -8.55
C THR A 128 0.37 4.35 -8.29
N LEU A 129 -0.92 4.14 -8.04
CA LEU A 129 -1.53 2.82 -7.94
C LEU A 129 -2.42 2.56 -9.16
N CYS A 130 -2.26 1.39 -9.76
CA CYS A 130 -3.06 0.93 -10.89
C CYS A 130 -3.56 -0.48 -10.63
N PHE A 131 -4.87 -0.67 -10.59
CA PHE A 131 -5.47 -2.00 -10.47
C PHE A 131 -5.74 -2.54 -11.87
N GLU A 132 -5.09 -3.62 -12.26
CA GLU A 132 -5.21 -4.16 -13.61
C GLU A 132 -6.62 -4.73 -13.85
N HIS A 133 -7.29 -4.23 -14.89
CA HIS A 133 -8.63 -4.71 -15.23
C HIS A 133 -8.63 -6.18 -15.63
N GLY A 134 -9.58 -6.93 -15.10
CA GLY A 134 -9.74 -8.35 -15.39
C GLY A 134 -8.78 -9.29 -14.66
N LYS A 135 -7.93 -8.75 -13.77
CA LYS A 135 -6.95 -9.54 -13.01
C LYS A 135 -6.87 -9.13 -11.55
N ASN A 136 -6.55 -10.07 -10.69
CA ASN A 136 -6.22 -9.80 -9.28
C ASN A 136 -4.74 -9.40 -9.18
N THR A 137 -4.43 -8.23 -9.73
CA THR A 137 -3.08 -7.68 -9.86
C THR A 137 -3.08 -6.19 -9.62
N ILE A 138 -2.28 -5.72 -8.67
CA ILE A 138 -2.03 -4.31 -8.41
C ILE A 138 -0.62 -3.93 -8.86
N ALA A 139 -0.49 -2.82 -9.55
CA ALA A 139 0.77 -2.20 -9.91
C ALA A 139 0.96 -0.91 -9.13
N VAL A 140 2.16 -0.69 -8.63
CA VAL A 140 2.55 0.53 -7.93
C VAL A 140 3.82 1.06 -8.56
N SER A 141 3.83 2.33 -8.95
CA SER A 141 5.00 3.00 -9.48
C SER A 141 5.42 4.17 -8.60
N TYR A 142 6.72 4.43 -8.56
CA TYR A 142 7.32 5.57 -7.88
C TYR A 142 8.22 6.32 -8.83
N GLU A 143 8.05 7.62 -8.90
CA GLU A 143 9.00 8.55 -9.53
C GLU A 143 9.64 9.38 -8.42
N ILE A 144 10.93 9.19 -8.21
CA ILE A 144 11.70 9.86 -7.17
C ILE A 144 12.61 10.90 -7.83
N THR A 145 12.53 12.13 -7.35
CA THR A 145 13.43 13.23 -7.76
C THR A 145 14.21 13.66 -6.52
N ASN A 146 15.53 13.47 -6.55
CA ASN A 146 16.42 13.87 -5.47
C ASN A 146 17.21 15.13 -5.85
N ASN A 147 16.82 16.26 -5.30
CA ASN A 147 17.53 17.53 -5.47
C ASN A 147 18.47 17.84 -4.29
N GLY A 148 18.68 16.90 -3.39
CA GLY A 148 19.51 17.03 -2.20
C GLY A 148 20.71 16.10 -2.20
N ALA A 149 21.15 15.70 -1.01
CA ALA A 149 22.25 14.76 -0.81
C ALA A 149 21.89 13.34 -1.26
N ASP A 150 22.87 12.45 -1.30
CA ASP A 150 22.66 11.03 -1.54
C ASP A 150 21.58 10.47 -0.63
N ALA A 151 20.69 9.69 -1.19
CA ALA A 151 19.51 9.20 -0.50
C ALA A 151 19.29 7.70 -0.72
N VAL A 152 18.52 7.12 0.17
CA VAL A 152 18.05 5.74 0.07
C VAL A 152 16.53 5.72 0.24
N PHE A 153 15.87 5.08 -0.70
CA PHE A 153 14.43 4.84 -0.67
C PHE A 153 14.15 3.38 -0.30
N TYR A 154 13.17 3.18 0.56
CA TYR A 154 12.71 1.85 0.97
C TYR A 154 11.22 1.74 0.78
N PHE A 155 10.75 0.60 0.31
CA PHE A 155 9.35 0.25 0.48
C PHE A 155 9.21 -1.09 1.21
N THR A 156 8.14 -1.20 2.00
CA THR A 156 7.78 -2.40 2.76
C THR A 156 6.36 -2.83 2.40
N PRO A 157 6.20 -3.98 1.74
CA PRO A 157 4.88 -4.56 1.50
C PRO A 157 4.29 -5.12 2.80
N LEU A 158 3.01 -4.83 3.05
CA LEU A 158 2.23 -5.39 4.14
C LEU A 158 1.30 -6.47 3.59
N PHE A 159 1.68 -7.73 3.74
CA PHE A 159 0.91 -8.87 3.25
C PHE A 159 -0.13 -9.33 4.26
N ASN A 160 -1.20 -9.92 3.75
CA ASN A 160 -2.24 -10.53 4.54
C ASN A 160 -2.83 -11.74 3.80
N TYR A 161 -3.65 -12.51 4.48
CA TYR A 161 -4.55 -13.49 3.90
C TYR A 161 -5.76 -13.63 4.81
N ARG A 162 -6.74 -12.78 4.63
CA ARG A 162 -7.99 -12.76 5.40
C ARG A 162 -9.18 -12.40 4.53
N ALA A 163 -10.36 -12.89 4.88
CA ALA A 163 -11.59 -12.37 4.29
C ALA A 163 -11.69 -10.87 4.56
N HIS A 164 -12.19 -10.10 3.61
CA HIS A 164 -12.13 -8.63 3.65
C HIS A 164 -12.97 -7.98 4.76
N HIS A 165 -13.83 -8.72 5.40
CA HIS A 165 -14.63 -8.27 6.55
C HIS A 165 -14.11 -8.77 7.89
N ASP A 166 -13.03 -9.54 7.90
CA ASP A 166 -12.38 -10.05 9.11
C ASP A 166 -11.14 -9.20 9.47
N GLY A 167 -10.59 -9.41 10.66
CA GLY A 167 -9.27 -8.95 11.05
C GLY A 167 -8.29 -10.13 11.09
N SER A 168 -7.00 -9.84 11.17
CA SER A 168 -5.94 -10.82 11.38
C SER A 168 -5.23 -10.59 12.69
N SER A 169 -5.04 -11.64 13.48
CA SER A 169 -4.04 -11.66 14.55
C SER A 169 -2.68 -12.07 13.98
N VAL A 170 -1.61 -11.80 14.73
CA VAL A 170 -0.25 -12.23 14.33
C VAL A 170 -0.18 -13.75 14.15
N SER A 171 -0.90 -14.52 14.98
CA SER A 171 -0.95 -15.99 14.88
C SER A 171 -1.63 -16.50 13.61
N ASP A 172 -2.48 -15.69 12.95
CA ASP A 172 -3.11 -16.03 11.68
C ASP A 172 -2.18 -15.86 10.48
N LEU A 173 -1.13 -15.05 10.62
CA LEU A 173 -0.25 -14.59 9.53
C LEU A 173 0.92 -15.58 9.34
N LYS A 174 0.58 -16.78 8.89
CA LYS A 174 1.54 -17.85 8.59
C LYS A 174 1.66 -18.07 7.10
N PHE A 175 2.88 -17.91 6.59
CA PHE A 175 3.21 -18.02 5.17
C PHE A 175 4.49 -18.84 4.98
N GLU A 176 4.54 -19.60 3.90
CA GLU A 176 5.79 -20.04 3.32
C GLU A 176 6.34 -18.90 2.48
N THR A 177 7.59 -18.52 2.70
CA THR A 177 8.20 -17.37 2.04
C THR A 177 9.54 -17.71 1.42
N ARG A 178 9.82 -17.09 0.29
CA ARG A 178 11.15 -17.05 -0.31
C ARG A 178 11.29 -15.80 -1.17
N HIS A 179 12.52 -15.38 -1.41
CA HIS A 179 12.81 -14.37 -2.41
C HIS A 179 13.99 -14.81 -3.28
N ILE A 180 13.94 -14.42 -4.54
CA ILE A 180 15.02 -14.62 -5.51
C ILE A 180 15.26 -13.25 -6.16
N ARG A 181 16.41 -12.63 -5.86
CA ARG A 181 16.71 -11.25 -6.25
C ARG A 181 15.61 -10.31 -5.77
N HIS A 182 14.93 -9.62 -6.69
CA HIS A 182 13.83 -8.67 -6.42
C HIS A 182 12.43 -9.29 -6.56
N HIS A 183 12.33 -10.61 -6.57
CA HIS A 183 11.07 -11.35 -6.61
C HIS A 183 10.79 -11.98 -5.25
N MET A 184 9.61 -11.71 -4.70
CA MET A 184 9.10 -12.30 -3.47
C MET A 184 7.98 -13.28 -3.77
N TYR A 185 8.01 -14.44 -3.11
CA TYR A 185 7.01 -15.49 -3.25
C TYR A 185 6.47 -15.84 -1.87
N LEU A 186 5.15 -15.76 -1.71
CA LEU A 186 4.47 -16.08 -0.46
C LEU A 186 3.32 -17.04 -0.74
N THR A 187 3.17 -18.03 0.13
CA THR A 187 2.04 -18.96 0.09
C THR A 187 1.42 -19.01 1.48
N PRO A 188 0.13 -18.63 1.64
CA PRO A 188 -0.54 -18.73 2.93
C PRO A 188 -0.65 -20.20 3.37
N GLU A 189 -0.34 -20.50 4.63
CA GLU A 189 -0.53 -21.84 5.16
C GLU A 189 -2.00 -22.28 5.14
N LYS A 190 -2.91 -21.34 5.33
CA LYS A 190 -4.36 -21.59 5.29
C LYS A 190 -4.90 -21.99 3.92
N ASN A 191 -4.20 -21.62 2.83
CA ASN A 191 -4.61 -21.96 1.47
C ASN A 191 -3.39 -22.04 0.55
N LYS A 192 -2.89 -23.25 0.37
CA LYS A 192 -1.69 -23.53 -0.43
C LYS A 192 -1.88 -23.35 -1.94
N GLU A 193 -3.10 -23.19 -2.41
CA GLU A 193 -3.39 -22.93 -3.81
C GLU A 193 -3.12 -21.47 -4.20
N ILE A 194 -3.16 -20.56 -3.24
CA ILE A 194 -2.89 -19.15 -3.48
C ILE A 194 -1.38 -18.91 -3.51
N LYS A 195 -0.91 -18.41 -4.65
CA LYS A 195 0.49 -18.04 -4.87
C LYS A 195 0.59 -16.52 -5.00
N ILE A 196 1.08 -15.88 -3.95
CA ILE A 196 1.30 -14.43 -3.95
C ILE A 196 2.70 -14.18 -4.50
N ARG A 197 2.78 -13.28 -5.48
CA ARG A 197 4.05 -12.84 -6.06
C ARG A 197 4.13 -11.33 -6.00
N LEU A 198 5.24 -10.82 -5.51
CA LEU A 198 5.58 -9.41 -5.61
C LEU A 198 6.89 -9.28 -6.36
N ILE A 199 6.85 -8.59 -7.47
CA ILE A 199 8.00 -8.38 -8.36
C ILE A 199 8.28 -6.89 -8.40
N ALA A 200 9.48 -6.52 -7.95
CA ALA A 200 9.92 -5.13 -7.92
C ALA A 200 10.92 -4.83 -9.05
N THR A 201 11.14 -3.56 -9.31
CA THR A 201 12.31 -3.09 -10.05
C THR A 201 13.57 -3.57 -9.33
N ASP A 202 14.65 -3.78 -10.07
CA ASP A 202 15.93 -4.25 -9.55
C ASP A 202 16.40 -3.42 -8.36
N GLY A 203 16.28 -3.99 -7.19
CA GLY A 203 16.60 -3.41 -5.88
C GLY A 203 17.08 -4.49 -4.93
N GLU A 204 17.59 -4.07 -3.78
CA GLU A 204 18.05 -4.97 -2.74
C GLU A 204 16.91 -5.38 -1.83
N VAL A 205 16.54 -6.66 -1.86
CA VAL A 205 15.56 -7.23 -0.93
C VAL A 205 16.26 -7.57 0.38
N VAL A 206 15.73 -7.03 1.47
CA VAL A 206 16.25 -7.23 2.81
C VAL A 206 15.19 -7.95 3.65
N GLU A 207 15.58 -9.04 4.30
CA GLU A 207 14.74 -9.69 5.31
C GLU A 207 14.65 -8.81 6.55
N ARG A 208 13.44 -8.66 7.06
CA ARG A 208 13.18 -7.81 8.23
C ARG A 208 13.24 -8.64 9.52
N GLU A 209 13.87 -8.10 10.55
CA GLU A 209 13.82 -8.65 11.91
C GLU A 209 12.40 -8.55 12.47
N GLN A 210 11.78 -7.39 12.36
CA GLN A 210 10.37 -7.18 12.70
C GLN A 210 9.50 -7.63 11.53
N ARG A 211 9.01 -8.86 11.62
CA ARG A 211 8.28 -9.51 10.55
C ARG A 211 6.79 -9.18 10.50
N PHE A 212 6.27 -8.39 11.44
CA PHE A 212 4.87 -8.03 11.53
C PHE A 212 4.69 -6.53 11.70
N ASP A 213 3.68 -6.02 11.04
CA ASP A 213 3.11 -4.71 11.27
C ASP A 213 1.89 -4.90 12.18
N GLU A 214 1.99 -4.44 13.41
CA GLU A 214 1.02 -4.77 14.46
C GLU A 214 0.19 -3.56 14.87
N ASN A 215 -1.03 -3.86 15.33
CA ASN A 215 -1.91 -2.91 15.97
C ASN A 215 -2.33 -1.74 15.09
N MET A 216 -2.57 -1.99 13.80
CA MET A 216 -3.22 -1.03 12.93
C MET A 216 -4.67 -0.88 13.37
N GLN A 217 -5.02 0.31 13.85
CA GLN A 217 -6.35 0.60 14.36
C GLN A 217 -7.22 1.22 13.28
N LEU A 218 -8.37 0.63 13.06
CA LEU A 218 -9.30 0.98 11.99
C LEU A 218 -10.40 1.89 12.54
N GLN A 219 -10.30 3.20 12.29
CA GLN A 219 -11.15 4.22 12.90
C GLN A 219 -12.65 4.00 12.68
N THR A 220 -13.04 3.55 11.50
CA THR A 220 -14.46 3.32 11.19
C THR A 220 -15.01 2.13 11.98
N GLU A 221 -14.21 1.09 12.19
CA GLU A 221 -14.60 -0.08 12.98
C GLU A 221 -14.72 0.25 14.47
N ILE A 222 -13.88 1.17 14.98
CA ILE A 222 -14.02 1.68 16.35
C ILE A 222 -15.41 2.31 16.55
N ASN A 223 -15.84 3.12 15.59
CA ASN A 223 -17.10 3.85 15.67
C ASN A 223 -18.33 2.95 15.65
N VAL A 224 -18.21 1.71 15.19
CA VAL A 224 -19.28 0.71 15.17
C VAL A 224 -19.08 -0.38 16.23
N GLU A 225 -18.16 -0.16 17.16
CA GLU A 225 -17.85 -1.09 18.27
C GLU A 225 -17.44 -2.50 17.81
N ALA A 226 -16.88 -2.58 16.60
CA ALA A 226 -16.38 -3.83 16.04
C ALA A 226 -14.91 -4.08 16.45
N ASP A 227 -14.40 -5.27 16.16
CA ASP A 227 -12.98 -5.55 16.23
C ASP A 227 -12.25 -4.63 15.24
N CYS A 228 -11.47 -3.71 15.79
CA CYS A 228 -10.90 -2.58 15.05
C CYS A 228 -9.39 -2.70 14.84
N ILE A 229 -8.79 -3.80 15.24
CA ILE A 229 -7.33 -4.01 15.12
C ILE A 229 -7.05 -4.97 13.98
N ASP A 230 -6.11 -4.59 13.13
CA ASP A 230 -5.55 -5.47 12.12
C ASP A 230 -4.03 -5.55 12.25
N ASN A 231 -3.46 -6.65 11.78
CA ASN A 231 -2.03 -6.90 11.74
C ASN A 231 -1.67 -7.40 10.36
N ASN A 232 -0.43 -7.17 9.94
CA ASN A 232 0.04 -7.59 8.63
C ASN A 232 1.39 -8.28 8.72
N PHE A 233 1.71 -9.08 7.72
CA PHE A 233 2.99 -9.76 7.60
C PHE A 233 3.94 -8.96 6.72
N THR A 234 5.12 -8.63 7.26
CA THR A 234 6.10 -7.75 6.62
C THR A 234 7.48 -8.39 6.60
N PRO A 235 7.66 -9.51 5.87
CA PRO A 235 8.91 -10.27 5.93
C PRO A 235 10.08 -9.56 5.24
N TYR A 236 9.81 -8.66 4.31
CA TYR A 236 10.80 -8.03 3.44
C TYR A 236 10.62 -6.53 3.34
N GLU A 237 11.72 -5.83 3.13
CA GLU A 237 11.73 -4.49 2.56
C GLU A 237 12.64 -4.45 1.34
N VAL A 238 12.44 -3.51 0.43
CA VAL A 238 13.26 -3.33 -0.75
C VAL A 238 13.92 -1.96 -0.70
N LYS A 239 15.22 -1.95 -0.95
CA LYS A 239 16.10 -0.79 -0.79
C LYS A 239 16.65 -0.35 -2.15
N TYR A 240 16.64 0.97 -2.37
CA TYR A 240 17.14 1.61 -3.57
C TYR A 240 18.00 2.82 -3.23
N THR A 241 19.17 2.93 -3.85
CA THR A 241 19.97 4.14 -3.77
C THR A 241 19.46 5.17 -4.79
N VAL A 242 19.38 6.43 -4.37
CA VAL A 242 19.02 7.56 -5.22
C VAL A 242 20.07 8.64 -5.02
N PRO A 243 21.11 8.68 -5.88
CA PRO A 243 22.21 9.62 -5.73
C PRO A 243 21.74 11.08 -5.81
N ALA A 244 22.53 11.98 -5.23
CA ALA A 244 22.30 13.42 -5.28
C ALA A 244 22.08 13.92 -6.70
N GLY A 245 21.05 14.74 -6.91
CA GLY A 245 20.70 15.32 -8.21
C GLY A 245 20.11 14.34 -9.23
N LYS A 246 19.80 13.10 -8.84
CA LYS A 246 19.28 12.07 -9.74
C LYS A 246 17.79 11.86 -9.58
N LYS A 247 17.18 11.34 -10.65
CA LYS A 247 15.82 10.80 -10.68
C LYS A 247 15.89 9.28 -10.76
N ARG A 248 14.91 8.61 -10.15
CA ARG A 248 14.77 7.17 -10.27
C ARG A 248 13.31 6.79 -10.39
N LYS A 249 13.02 5.87 -11.30
CA LYS A 249 11.72 5.20 -11.42
C LYS A 249 11.82 3.83 -10.81
N ILE A 250 10.87 3.50 -9.95
CA ILE A 250 10.74 2.21 -9.28
C ILE A 250 9.31 1.75 -9.47
N ALA A 251 9.12 0.47 -9.65
CA ALA A 251 7.80 -0.12 -9.79
C ALA A 251 7.73 -1.48 -9.12
N LEU A 252 6.54 -1.88 -8.73
CA LEU A 252 6.25 -3.22 -8.25
C LEU A 252 4.90 -3.70 -8.80
N ILE A 253 4.77 -5.01 -8.90
CA ILE A 253 3.51 -5.70 -9.17
C ILE A 253 3.31 -6.71 -8.04
N CYS A 254 2.10 -6.72 -7.46
CA CYS A 254 1.66 -7.79 -6.58
C CYS A 254 0.46 -8.49 -7.20
N THR A 255 0.52 -9.80 -7.31
CA THR A 255 -0.47 -10.60 -8.04
C THR A 255 -0.66 -11.97 -7.41
N ILE A 256 -1.85 -12.53 -7.59
CA ILE A 256 -2.13 -13.95 -7.37
C ILE A 256 -2.38 -14.71 -8.68
N GLU A 257 -2.26 -14.02 -9.81
CA GLU A 257 -2.47 -14.60 -11.13
C GLU A 257 -1.26 -15.42 -11.59
N ALA A 258 -1.49 -16.51 -12.30
CA ALA A 258 -0.43 -17.30 -12.91
C ALA A 258 0.23 -16.58 -14.09
N SER A 259 -0.55 -15.76 -14.79
CA SER A 259 -0.09 -14.95 -15.93
C SER A 259 -0.33 -13.46 -15.66
N TYR A 260 0.70 -12.66 -15.78
CA TYR A 260 0.66 -11.23 -15.48
C TYR A 260 1.70 -10.48 -16.34
N ASN A 261 1.41 -9.20 -16.60
CA ASN A 261 2.34 -8.31 -17.26
C ASN A 261 3.35 -7.76 -16.24
N ARG A 262 4.63 -7.93 -16.51
CA ARG A 262 5.73 -7.41 -15.67
C ARG A 262 6.05 -5.94 -15.96
N ASN A 263 5.55 -5.40 -17.06
CA ASN A 263 5.78 -4.02 -17.44
C ASN A 263 4.69 -3.11 -16.83
N VAL A 264 5.04 -2.45 -15.73
CA VAL A 264 4.12 -1.57 -14.99
C VAL A 264 3.73 -0.35 -15.83
N GLU A 265 4.65 0.24 -16.58
CA GLU A 265 4.34 1.41 -17.43
C GLU A 265 3.31 1.04 -18.51
N GLU A 266 3.48 -0.11 -19.15
CA GLU A 266 2.51 -0.62 -20.13
C GLU A 266 1.15 -0.92 -19.48
N THR A 267 1.13 -1.48 -18.28
CA THR A 267 -0.11 -1.73 -17.54
C THR A 267 -0.85 -0.42 -17.25
N ILE A 268 -0.15 0.60 -16.83
CA ILE A 268 -0.71 1.94 -16.58
C ILE A 268 -1.25 2.55 -17.87
N GLU A 269 -0.49 2.51 -18.96
CA GLU A 269 -0.93 3.03 -20.26
C GLU A 269 -2.17 2.31 -20.79
N ASN A 270 -2.21 1.00 -20.66
CA ASN A 270 -3.37 0.19 -21.08
C ASN A 270 -4.62 0.55 -20.26
N GLU A 271 -4.45 0.79 -18.97
CA GLU A 271 -5.58 1.20 -18.11
C GLU A 271 -6.10 2.58 -18.47
N TYR A 272 -5.23 3.55 -18.74
CA TYR A 272 -5.64 4.86 -19.24
C TYR A 272 -6.37 4.78 -20.59
N ARG A 273 -5.90 3.93 -21.50
CA ARG A 273 -6.62 3.72 -22.79
C ARG A 273 -7.99 3.10 -22.57
N ARG A 274 -8.15 2.22 -21.61
CA ARG A 274 -9.44 1.61 -21.28
C ARG A 274 -10.42 2.60 -20.67
N LEU A 275 -9.92 3.54 -19.86
CA LEU A 275 -10.73 4.54 -19.16
C LEU A 275 -11.15 5.71 -20.04
N ASN A 276 -10.45 5.98 -21.14
CA ASN A 276 -10.71 7.04 -22.11
C ASN A 276 -11.29 6.49 -23.41
#